data_2c539dabff2a7e1c62fd17b395ea8cae
#
_entry.id   2c539dabff2a7e1c62fd17b395ea8cae
#
_cell.length_a   1.000
_cell.length_b   1.000
_cell.length_c   1.000
_cell.angle_alpha   90.00
_cell.angle_beta   90.00
_cell.angle_gamma   90.00
#
_symmetry.space_group_name_H-M   'P 1'
#
loop_
_entity.id
_entity.type
_entity.pdbx_description
1 polymer ?
#
loop_
_entity_poly.entity_id
_entity_poly.type
_entity_poly.pdbx_seq_one_letter_code
_entity_poly.pdbx_strand_id
1 'polypeptide(L)'
;MNNVQAELLLLEWYITMRASNAKNFNALREKFNSVDCIYGYTIFNIGGNNYRLIAAIHYNTQYCYIRTIWTHAEYIPLSFQF
;
A
#
# COMPACT_ATOMS: atom_id res chain seq x y z
N MET A 1 -19.96 4.44 4.73
CA MET A 1 -19.68 4.48 6.15
C MET A 1 -18.35 5.15 6.42
N ASN A 2 -18.35 6.07 7.32
CA ASN A 2 -17.14 6.78 7.64
C ASN A 2 -16.37 6.00 8.71
N ASN A 3 -15.12 5.69 8.42
CA ASN A 3 -14.27 4.97 9.36
C ASN A 3 -13.00 5.78 9.58
N VAL A 4 -13.01 6.57 10.64
CA VAL A 4 -11.90 7.48 10.95
C VAL A 4 -10.62 6.68 11.19
N GLN A 5 -10.73 5.54 11.85
CA GLN A 5 -9.56 4.72 12.12
C GLN A 5 -8.93 4.19 10.83
N ALA A 6 -9.76 3.76 9.89
CA ALA A 6 -9.24 3.29 8.60
C ALA A 6 -8.54 4.43 7.86
N GLU A 7 -9.11 5.62 7.91
CA GLU A 7 -8.49 6.77 7.27
C GLU A 7 -7.12 7.09 7.86
N LEU A 8 -7.01 7.02 9.18
CA LEU A 8 -5.73 7.27 9.85
C LEU A 8 -4.71 6.20 9.50
N LEU A 9 -5.12 4.94 9.44
CA LEU A 9 -4.24 3.85 9.08
C LEU A 9 -3.74 3.98 7.65
N LEU A 10 -4.61 4.38 6.74
CA LEU A 10 -4.23 4.59 5.34
C LEU A 10 -3.31 5.79 5.20
N LEU A 11 -3.56 6.84 5.96
CA LEU A 11 -2.67 8.01 5.94
C LEU A 11 -1.29 7.64 6.44
N GLU A 12 -1.21 6.86 7.51
CA GLU A 12 0.05 6.40 8.05
C GLU A 12 0.80 5.56 7.01
N TRP A 13 0.10 4.66 6.34
CA TRP A 13 0.70 3.88 5.27
C TRP A 13 1.23 4.78 4.16
N TYR A 14 0.45 5.76 3.75
CA TYR A 14 0.82 6.67 2.69
C TYR A 14 2.08 7.46 3.05
N ILE A 15 2.14 7.97 4.26
CA ILE A 15 3.31 8.74 4.71
C ILE A 15 4.56 7.86 4.71
N THR A 16 4.44 6.63 5.22
CA THR A 16 5.54 5.69 5.24
C THR A 16 5.99 5.35 3.82
N MET A 17 5.03 5.13 2.93
CA MET A 17 5.32 4.80 1.55
C MET A 17 6.05 5.95 0.87
N ARG A 18 5.58 7.18 1.06
CA ARG A 18 6.22 8.35 0.47
C ARG A 18 7.65 8.53 0.96
N ALA A 19 7.89 8.26 2.22
CA ALA A 19 9.21 8.43 2.82
C ALA A 19 10.17 7.29 2.48
N SER A 20 9.67 6.18 1.98
CA SER A 20 10.49 4.98 1.81
C SER A 20 11.53 5.13 0.70
N ASN A 21 11.16 5.76 -0.40
CA ASN A 21 12.01 5.86 -1.60
C ASN A 21 12.57 4.51 -2.02
N ALA A 22 11.80 3.44 -1.80
CA ALA A 22 12.28 2.10 -2.06
C ALA A 22 12.60 1.91 -3.53
N LYS A 23 13.75 1.32 -3.81
CA LYS A 23 14.20 1.08 -5.19
C LYS A 23 13.80 -0.29 -5.69
N ASN A 24 13.40 -1.18 -4.81
CA ASN A 24 13.00 -2.53 -5.16
C ASN A 24 12.17 -3.11 -4.01
N PHE A 25 11.67 -4.32 -4.22
CA PHE A 25 10.82 -4.97 -3.24
C PHE A 25 11.54 -5.25 -1.93
N ASN A 26 12.81 -5.63 -2.00
CA ASN A 26 13.57 -5.92 -0.77
C ASN A 26 13.70 -4.67 0.10
N ALA A 27 13.94 -3.52 -0.52
CA ALA A 27 14.02 -2.26 0.22
C ALA A 27 12.66 -1.90 0.81
N LEU A 28 11.58 -2.19 0.08
CA LEU A 28 10.24 -1.93 0.57
C LEU A 28 9.92 -2.78 1.79
N ARG A 29 10.36 -4.04 1.78
CA ARG A 29 10.13 -4.95 2.91
C ARG A 29 10.77 -4.47 4.20
N GLU A 30 11.84 -3.71 4.10
CA GLU A 30 12.47 -3.16 5.30
C GLU A 30 11.57 -2.14 5.98
N LYS A 31 10.70 -1.49 5.22
CA LYS A 31 9.77 -0.50 5.78
C LYS A 31 8.42 -1.12 6.15
N PHE A 32 8.03 -2.17 5.46
CA PHE A 32 6.75 -2.84 5.66
C PHE A 32 7.00 -4.34 5.83
N ASN A 33 7.17 -4.77 7.08
CA ASN A 33 7.63 -6.12 7.38
C ASN A 33 6.74 -7.22 6.82
N SER A 34 5.44 -6.96 6.74
CA SER A 34 4.49 -7.97 6.31
C SER A 34 4.07 -7.85 4.86
N VAL A 35 4.77 -7.01 4.08
CA VAL A 35 4.41 -6.83 2.68
C VAL A 35 4.71 -8.13 1.90
N ASP A 36 3.86 -8.40 0.91
CA ASP A 36 3.99 -9.60 0.10
C ASP A 36 3.88 -9.22 -1.38
N CYS A 37 4.34 -10.12 -2.24
CA CYS A 37 4.28 -9.90 -3.68
C CYS A 37 3.69 -11.13 -4.34
N ILE A 38 2.51 -10.97 -4.97
CA ILE A 38 1.80 -12.06 -5.60
C ILE A 38 1.40 -11.64 -7.00
N TYR A 39 1.82 -12.40 -8.00
CA TYR A 39 1.52 -12.14 -9.40
C TYR A 39 1.87 -10.73 -9.84
N GLY A 40 2.99 -10.21 -9.34
CA GLY A 40 3.43 -8.87 -9.70
C GLY A 40 2.75 -7.75 -8.92
N TYR A 41 1.78 -8.07 -8.07
CA TYR A 41 1.15 -7.09 -7.22
C TYR A 41 1.77 -7.12 -5.83
N THR A 42 1.86 -5.94 -5.23
CA THR A 42 2.35 -5.80 -3.87
C THR A 42 1.16 -5.69 -2.93
N ILE A 43 1.17 -6.46 -1.86
CA ILE A 43 0.05 -6.55 -0.93
C ILE A 43 0.52 -6.08 0.43
N PHE A 44 -0.11 -5.02 0.93
CA PHE A 44 0.19 -4.46 2.23
C PHE A 44 -0.89 -4.86 3.23
N ASN A 45 -0.46 -5.26 4.42
CA ASN A 45 -1.37 -5.43 5.55
C ASN A 45 -1.45 -4.10 6.27
N ILE A 46 -2.67 -3.61 6.45
CA ILE A 46 -2.90 -2.31 7.07
C ILE A 46 -3.76 -2.51 8.31
N GLY A 47 -3.33 -1.91 9.42
CA GLY A 47 -4.02 -2.10 10.68
C GLY A 47 -3.95 -3.53 11.15
N GLY A 48 -2.76 -4.14 11.09
CA GLY A 48 -2.62 -5.55 11.37
C GLY A 48 -3.27 -6.37 10.27
N ASN A 49 -4.30 -7.10 10.58
CA ASN A 49 -4.99 -7.94 9.61
C ASN A 49 -6.34 -7.37 9.18
N ASN A 50 -6.61 -6.10 9.51
CA ASN A 50 -7.92 -5.53 9.24
C ASN A 50 -8.13 -5.20 7.77
N TYR A 51 -7.08 -4.76 7.08
CA TYR A 51 -7.22 -4.33 5.70
C TYR A 51 -6.07 -4.86 4.87
N ARG A 52 -6.34 -5.10 3.58
CA ARG A 52 -5.32 -5.44 2.59
C ARG A 52 -5.37 -4.41 1.50
N LEU A 53 -4.22 -3.80 1.21
CA LEU A 53 -4.10 -2.84 0.11
C LEU A 53 -3.28 -3.51 -0.98
N ILE A 54 -3.84 -3.58 -2.18
CA ILE A 54 -3.20 -4.23 -3.32
C ILE A 54 -2.79 -3.16 -4.31
N ALA A 55 -1.52 -3.15 -4.66
CA ALA A 55 -0.96 -2.10 -5.50
C ALA A 55 -0.01 -2.67 -6.53
N ALA A 56 0.12 -1.97 -7.64
CA ALA A 56 1.17 -2.22 -8.62
C ALA A 56 2.21 -1.12 -8.45
N ILE A 57 3.45 -1.52 -8.19
CA ILE A 57 4.51 -0.55 -7.90
C ILE A 57 5.53 -0.57 -9.02
N HIS A 58 5.79 0.60 -9.56
CA HIS A 58 6.82 0.81 -10.56
C HIS A 58 8.00 1.52 -9.89
N TYR A 59 8.98 0.73 -9.50
CA TYR A 59 10.08 1.26 -8.69
C TYR A 59 10.96 2.25 -9.45
N ASN A 60 11.14 2.04 -10.74
CA ASN A 60 12.02 2.90 -11.53
C ASN A 60 11.44 4.31 -11.68
N THR A 61 10.12 4.45 -11.71
CA THR A 61 9.48 5.75 -11.80
C THR A 61 8.88 6.21 -10.48
N GLN A 62 8.91 5.35 -9.46
CA GLN A 62 8.39 5.65 -8.13
C GLN A 62 6.91 5.95 -8.15
N TYR A 63 6.15 5.18 -8.96
CA TYR A 63 4.69 5.26 -8.99
C TYR A 63 4.09 4.06 -8.32
N CYS A 64 3.05 4.30 -7.55
CA CYS A 64 2.29 3.27 -6.88
C CYS A 64 0.83 3.39 -7.30
N TYR A 65 0.34 2.35 -7.95
CA TYR A 65 -1.04 2.30 -8.44
C TYR A 65 -1.85 1.41 -7.52
N ILE A 66 -2.71 2.02 -6.70
CA ILE A 66 -3.55 1.25 -5.79
C ILE A 66 -4.68 0.63 -6.61
N ARG A 67 -4.73 -0.70 -6.60
CA ARG A 67 -5.76 -1.43 -7.34
C ARG A 67 -7.02 -1.60 -6.52
N THR A 68 -6.85 -1.97 -5.26
CA THR A 68 -8.00 -2.15 -4.38
C THR A 68 -7.54 -2.15 -2.94
N ILE A 69 -8.46 -1.80 -2.06
CA ILE A 69 -8.31 -1.96 -0.63
C ILE A 69 -9.38 -2.93 -0.20
N TRP A 70 -8.97 -4.04 0.36
CA TRP A 70 -9.88 -5.13 0.71
C TRP A 70 -10.53 -4.85 2.06
N THR A 71 -11.51 -3.93 2.01
CA THR A 71 -12.38 -3.69 3.15
C THR A 71 -13.78 -3.85 2.63
N HIS A 72 -14.67 -4.41 3.03
CA HIS A 72 -16.08 -4.42 2.63
C HIS A 72 -16.36 -3.88 1.23
N ALA A 73 -15.48 -4.17 0.29
CA ALA A 73 -15.80 -4.11 -1.12
C ALA A 73 -15.78 -2.74 -1.77
N GLU A 74 -15.04 -1.79 -1.26
CA GLU A 74 -14.90 -0.59 -2.06
C GLU A 74 -13.62 -0.64 -2.86
N TYR A 75 -13.77 -0.51 -4.16
CA TYR A 75 -12.63 -0.45 -5.06
C TYR A 75 -12.38 1.01 -5.42
N ILE A 76 -11.20 1.49 -5.07
CA ILE A 76 -10.82 2.87 -5.36
C ILE A 76 -9.54 2.85 -6.18
N PRO A 77 -9.63 3.14 -7.49
CA PRO A 77 -8.41 3.21 -8.30
C PRO A 77 -7.69 4.53 -8.02
N LEU A 78 -6.48 4.41 -7.51
CA LEU A 78 -5.64 5.55 -7.18
C LEU A 78 -4.25 5.30 -7.70
N SER A 79 -3.52 6.36 -7.98
CA SER A 79 -2.11 6.26 -8.30
C SER A 79 -1.39 7.50 -7.79
N PHE A 80 -0.12 7.32 -7.41
CA PHE A 80 0.69 8.43 -6.95
C PHE A 80 2.17 8.08 -7.11
N GLN A 81 2.99 9.11 -7.16
CA GLN A 81 4.43 8.95 -7.19
C GLN A 81 4.97 9.04 -5.77
N PHE A 82 5.78 8.07 -5.38
CA PHE A 82 6.32 8.04 -4.02
C PHE A 82 7.81 8.29 -3.96
#